data_ad02232531766e274574f7c075978844
#
_entry.id   ad02232531766e274574f7c075978844
#
_cell.length_a   1.000
_cell.length_b   1.000
_cell.length_c   1.000
_cell.angle_alpha   90.00
_cell.angle_beta   90.00
_cell.angle_gamma   90.00
#
_symmetry.space_group_name_H-M   'P 1'
#
loop_
_entity.id
_entity.type
_entity.pdbx_description
1 polymer ?
#
loop_
_entity_poly.entity_id
_entity_poly.type
_entity_poly.pdbx_seq_one_letter_code
_entity_poly.pdbx_strand_id
1 'polypeptide(L)'
;MSFQFSKWTVLPAAVLLLGTVAMGQDTGSTSTSTQSTTTTTAPAAKPTIAHRKENQQDRIANGVQSGQLTAGETSKLETKEAAINGETRADRAANGGKLTAAEKQQVNKQQNQLSKQIYNDKHNANTAKYGNNKVDQRRENQQDRIAQGVKSGQLTAGETAKLENQQKGINPQVKADRAANGGKLTPGEKGQINKEQNAASKNIYNKKHNANTQHPKK
;
A
#
# COMPACT_ATOMS: atom_id res chain seq x y z
N MET A 1 -1.11 40.90 -12.52
CA MET A 1 0.17 40.26 -12.15
C MET A 1 0.20 38.88 -12.79
N SER A 2 0.98 38.73 -13.85
CA SER A 2 1.05 37.51 -14.66
C SER A 2 2.12 36.58 -14.08
N PHE A 3 1.74 35.37 -13.71
CA PHE A 3 2.71 34.32 -13.35
C PHE A 3 3.05 33.50 -14.59
N GLN A 4 4.29 33.55 -14.99
CA GLN A 4 4.85 32.76 -16.09
C GLN A 4 5.19 31.32 -15.61
N PHE A 5 4.68 30.34 -16.35
CA PHE A 5 5.06 28.93 -16.18
C PHE A 5 6.38 28.66 -16.90
N SER A 6 7.41 28.27 -16.14
CA SER A 6 8.69 27.83 -16.68
C SER A 6 8.58 26.38 -17.17
N LYS A 7 8.72 26.19 -18.49
CA LYS A 7 8.78 24.88 -19.14
C LYS A 7 10.20 24.31 -19.00
N TRP A 8 10.35 23.22 -18.32
CA TRP A 8 11.58 22.45 -18.35
C TRP A 8 11.57 21.49 -19.55
N THR A 9 12.40 21.78 -20.50
CA THR A 9 12.71 20.91 -21.64
C THR A 9 13.86 19.98 -21.25
N VAL A 10 13.62 18.66 -21.27
CA VAL A 10 14.65 17.64 -21.13
C VAL A 10 15.14 17.27 -22.52
N LEU A 11 16.40 17.51 -22.81
CA LEU A 11 17.10 17.04 -24.02
C LEU A 11 17.64 15.62 -23.81
N PRO A 12 17.50 14.72 -24.78
CA PRO A 12 18.22 13.45 -24.75
C PRO A 12 19.63 13.62 -25.32
N ALA A 13 20.64 13.19 -24.60
CA ALA A 13 22.01 13.09 -25.07
C ALA A 13 22.18 11.83 -25.95
N ALA A 14 22.43 12.03 -27.21
CA ALA A 14 22.85 10.98 -28.12
C ALA A 14 24.38 10.82 -28.03
N VAL A 15 24.85 9.64 -27.63
CA VAL A 15 26.27 9.27 -27.68
C VAL A 15 26.51 8.54 -28.98
N LEU A 16 27.29 9.18 -29.89
CA LEU A 16 27.83 8.60 -31.11
C LEU A 16 29.18 8.00 -30.77
N LEU A 17 29.33 6.68 -30.88
CA LEU A 17 30.65 6.01 -30.86
C LEU A 17 31.06 5.68 -32.30
N LEU A 18 32.03 6.42 -32.79
CA LEU A 18 32.78 6.08 -34.02
C LEU A 18 33.86 5.04 -33.67
N GLY A 19 33.70 3.85 -34.18
CA GLY A 19 34.73 2.80 -34.16
C GLY A 19 35.43 2.71 -35.50
N THR A 20 36.76 2.86 -35.49
CA THR A 20 37.67 2.76 -36.64
C THR A 20 37.83 1.34 -37.15
N VAL A 21 37.74 1.18 -38.46
CA VAL A 21 37.98 -0.06 -39.20
C VAL A 21 39.47 -0.31 -39.34
N ALA A 22 39.97 -1.48 -38.95
CA ALA A 22 41.25 -2.01 -39.35
C ALA A 22 41.02 -3.21 -40.27
N MET A 23 41.53 -3.13 -41.49
CA MET A 23 41.57 -4.23 -42.46
C MET A 23 42.68 -5.24 -42.12
N GLY A 24 42.29 -6.50 -42.00
CA GLY A 24 43.21 -7.65 -42.03
C GLY A 24 42.55 -8.79 -42.79
N GLN A 25 43.10 -9.10 -43.98
CA GLN A 25 42.73 -10.30 -44.75
C GLN A 25 43.36 -11.51 -44.08
N ASP A 26 42.58 -12.54 -43.83
CA ASP A 26 43.09 -13.90 -43.99
C ASP A 26 41.95 -14.90 -44.32
N THR A 27 42.28 -15.83 -45.20
CA THR A 27 41.44 -16.82 -45.82
C THR A 27 41.24 -18.02 -44.89
N GLY A 28 40.01 -18.37 -44.59
CA GLY A 28 39.69 -19.60 -43.86
C GLY A 28 38.20 -19.83 -43.79
N SER A 29 37.65 -20.67 -44.67
CA SER A 29 36.30 -21.16 -44.62
C SER A 29 36.03 -21.94 -43.34
N THR A 30 35.25 -21.38 -42.43
CA THR A 30 34.62 -22.15 -41.37
C THR A 30 33.16 -21.71 -41.26
N SER A 31 32.27 -22.59 -41.61
CA SER A 31 30.81 -22.42 -41.47
C SER A 31 30.46 -22.29 -40.01
N THR A 32 30.30 -21.07 -39.55
CA THR A 32 29.76 -20.79 -38.21
C THR A 32 28.25 -20.81 -38.26
N SER A 33 27.66 -21.91 -37.79
CA SER A 33 26.24 -21.99 -37.52
C SER A 33 25.86 -20.97 -36.47
N THR A 34 25.21 -19.89 -36.87
CA THR A 34 24.61 -18.91 -35.96
C THR A 34 23.45 -19.58 -35.21
N GLN A 35 23.73 -20.12 -34.04
CA GLN A 35 22.69 -20.56 -33.12
C GLN A 35 21.95 -19.30 -32.62
N SER A 36 20.81 -19.02 -33.24
CA SER A 36 19.84 -18.10 -32.68
C SER A 36 19.32 -18.70 -31.38
N THR A 37 19.86 -18.27 -30.26
CA THR A 37 19.29 -18.53 -28.95
C THR A 37 17.98 -17.77 -28.86
N THR A 38 16.89 -18.40 -29.26
CA THR A 38 15.55 -18.00 -28.92
C THR A 38 15.42 -18.15 -27.41
N THR A 39 15.60 -17.06 -26.68
CA THR A 39 15.27 -16.96 -25.26
C THR A 39 13.75 -17.11 -25.18
N THR A 40 13.26 -18.33 -25.04
CA THR A 40 11.86 -18.60 -24.72
C THR A 40 11.64 -18.07 -23.31
N THR A 41 11.16 -16.84 -23.21
CA THR A 41 10.71 -16.29 -21.92
C THR A 41 9.55 -17.15 -21.44
N ALA A 42 9.81 -18.03 -20.49
CA ALA A 42 8.76 -18.82 -19.86
C ALA A 42 7.68 -17.85 -19.34
N PRO A 43 6.39 -18.18 -19.50
CA PRO A 43 5.32 -17.32 -18.99
C PRO A 43 5.55 -17.08 -17.50
N ALA A 44 5.53 -15.81 -17.09
CA ALA A 44 5.74 -15.43 -15.70
C ALA A 44 4.80 -16.23 -14.80
N ALA A 45 5.36 -16.95 -13.82
CA ALA A 45 4.59 -17.78 -12.91
C ALA A 45 3.51 -16.90 -12.23
N LYS A 46 2.27 -17.41 -12.19
CA LYS A 46 1.17 -16.69 -11.54
C LYS A 46 1.53 -16.42 -10.08
N PRO A 47 1.35 -15.18 -9.57
CA PRO A 47 1.72 -14.82 -8.22
C PRO A 47 0.99 -15.71 -7.20
N THR A 48 1.71 -16.16 -6.18
CA THR A 48 1.15 -16.98 -5.10
C THR A 48 0.12 -16.18 -4.28
N ILE A 49 -0.73 -16.86 -3.52
CA ILE A 49 -1.68 -16.24 -2.58
C ILE A 49 -0.93 -15.30 -1.61
N ALA A 50 0.23 -15.73 -1.09
CA ALA A 50 1.05 -14.92 -0.19
C ALA A 50 1.57 -13.64 -0.87
N HIS A 51 2.16 -13.77 -2.05
CA HIS A 51 2.69 -12.63 -2.81
C HIS A 51 1.60 -11.63 -3.20
N ARG A 52 0.40 -12.13 -3.52
CA ARG A 52 -0.75 -11.28 -3.83
C ARG A 52 -1.22 -10.51 -2.60
N LYS A 53 -1.22 -11.14 -1.43
CA LYS A 53 -1.51 -10.49 -0.15
C LYS A 53 -0.52 -9.34 0.12
N GLU A 54 0.78 -9.59 -0.02
CA GLU A 54 1.82 -8.56 0.15
C GLU A 54 1.57 -7.36 -0.77
N ASN A 55 1.36 -7.61 -2.06
CA ASN A 55 1.05 -6.55 -3.03
C ASN A 55 -0.23 -5.76 -2.68
N GLN A 56 -1.23 -6.42 -2.11
CA GLN A 56 -2.45 -5.74 -1.66
C GLN A 56 -2.17 -4.85 -0.45
N GLN A 57 -1.42 -5.33 0.52
CA GLN A 57 -1.02 -4.55 1.69
C GLN A 57 -0.15 -3.35 1.31
N ASP A 58 0.81 -3.50 0.40
CA ASP A 58 1.60 -2.38 -0.11
C ASP A 58 0.74 -1.32 -0.80
N ARG A 59 -0.25 -1.74 -1.58
CA ARG A 59 -1.18 -0.82 -2.25
C ARG A 59 -2.07 -0.08 -1.25
N ILE A 60 -2.53 -0.75 -0.19
CA ILE A 60 -3.29 -0.13 0.90
C ILE A 60 -2.39 0.87 1.64
N ALA A 61 -1.20 0.46 2.07
CA ALA A 61 -0.25 1.33 2.78
C ALA A 61 0.08 2.60 1.96
N ASN A 62 0.38 2.44 0.68
CA ASN A 62 0.63 3.56 -0.22
C ASN A 62 -0.60 4.45 -0.39
N GLY A 63 -1.81 3.88 -0.41
CA GLY A 63 -3.07 4.63 -0.46
C GLY A 63 -3.33 5.46 0.80
N VAL A 64 -3.02 4.91 1.97
CA VAL A 64 -3.10 5.61 3.26
C VAL A 64 -2.08 6.75 3.30
N GLN A 65 -0.82 6.48 2.98
CA GLN A 65 0.26 7.46 3.00
C GLN A 65 0.04 8.63 2.04
N SER A 66 -0.51 8.36 0.86
CA SER A 66 -0.83 9.40 -0.14
C SER A 66 -2.15 10.12 0.11
N GLY A 67 -2.93 9.71 1.12
CA GLY A 67 -4.27 10.22 1.37
C GLY A 67 -5.33 9.81 0.33
N GLN A 68 -4.99 8.90 -0.60
CA GLN A 68 -5.96 8.32 -1.55
C GLN A 68 -6.98 7.41 -0.89
N LEU A 69 -6.64 6.84 0.25
CA LEU A 69 -7.56 6.06 1.07
C LEU A 69 -7.90 6.82 2.35
N THR A 70 -9.17 6.94 2.63
CA THR A 70 -9.65 7.43 3.92
C THR A 70 -9.55 6.33 4.99
N ALA A 71 -9.53 6.71 6.27
CA ALA A 71 -9.55 5.76 7.38
C ALA A 71 -10.73 4.76 7.30
N GLY A 72 -11.89 5.23 6.84
CA GLY A 72 -13.07 4.38 6.67
C GLY A 72 -12.92 3.35 5.56
N GLU A 73 -12.35 3.70 4.43
CA GLU A 73 -12.06 2.80 3.32
C GLU A 73 -10.96 1.81 3.70
N THR A 74 -9.87 2.29 4.27
CA THR A 74 -8.78 1.44 4.77
C THR A 74 -9.30 0.40 5.76
N SER A 75 -10.12 0.80 6.74
CA SER A 75 -10.70 -0.14 7.68
C SER A 75 -11.54 -1.23 7.02
N LYS A 76 -12.34 -0.91 6.00
CA LYS A 76 -13.15 -1.88 5.25
C LYS A 76 -12.28 -2.85 4.45
N LEU A 77 -11.25 -2.35 3.77
CA LEU A 77 -10.31 -3.16 2.99
C LEU A 77 -9.55 -4.14 3.90
N GLU A 78 -9.03 -3.65 5.02
CA GLU A 78 -8.28 -4.45 5.98
C GLU A 78 -9.16 -5.46 6.73
N THR A 79 -10.43 -5.15 6.98
CA THR A 79 -11.38 -6.13 7.52
C THR A 79 -11.59 -7.30 6.55
N LYS A 80 -11.70 -7.03 5.25
CA LYS A 80 -11.80 -8.08 4.22
C LYS A 80 -10.51 -8.89 4.11
N GLU A 81 -9.36 -8.22 4.12
CA GLU A 81 -8.07 -8.89 4.11
C GLU A 81 -7.89 -9.80 5.34
N ALA A 82 -8.29 -9.33 6.52
CA ALA A 82 -8.28 -10.12 7.75
C ALA A 82 -9.17 -11.37 7.66
N ALA A 83 -10.35 -11.23 7.04
CA ALA A 83 -11.28 -12.35 6.83
C ALA A 83 -10.66 -13.41 5.88
N ILE A 84 -10.11 -12.99 4.73
CA ILE A 84 -9.43 -13.88 3.78
C ILE A 84 -8.25 -14.60 4.44
N ASN A 85 -7.47 -13.88 5.24
CA ASN A 85 -6.33 -14.45 5.97
C ASN A 85 -6.77 -15.44 7.04
N GLY A 86 -7.89 -15.18 7.72
CA GLY A 86 -8.49 -16.07 8.71
C GLY A 86 -8.98 -17.36 8.07
N GLU A 87 -9.78 -17.27 7.00
CA GLU A 87 -10.26 -18.39 6.20
C GLU A 87 -9.09 -19.24 5.69
N THR A 88 -8.13 -18.61 5.01
CA THR A 88 -6.94 -19.31 4.48
C THR A 88 -6.17 -20.07 5.55
N ARG A 89 -6.11 -19.53 6.78
CA ARG A 89 -5.43 -20.18 7.91
C ARG A 89 -6.24 -21.36 8.43
N ALA A 90 -7.54 -21.21 8.56
CA ALA A 90 -8.43 -22.27 9.00
C ALA A 90 -8.44 -23.45 8.02
N ASP A 91 -8.55 -23.19 6.72
CA ASP A 91 -8.52 -24.19 5.67
C ASP A 91 -7.20 -24.97 5.66
N ARG A 92 -6.07 -24.28 5.81
CA ARG A 92 -4.77 -24.95 5.94
C ARG A 92 -4.66 -25.79 7.19
N ALA A 93 -5.19 -25.31 8.32
CA ALA A 93 -5.19 -26.09 9.56
C ALA A 93 -6.02 -27.38 9.42
N ALA A 94 -7.16 -27.31 8.75
CA ALA A 94 -8.01 -28.47 8.47
C ALA A 94 -7.37 -29.47 7.49
N ASN A 95 -6.51 -29.03 6.58
CA ASN A 95 -5.97 -29.82 5.48
C ASN A 95 -4.45 -30.07 5.58
N GLY A 96 -3.90 -30.21 6.78
CA GLY A 96 -2.49 -30.54 7.01
C GLY A 96 -1.51 -29.49 6.43
N GLY A 97 -1.83 -28.21 6.52
CA GLY A 97 -1.00 -27.07 6.09
C GLY A 97 -1.18 -26.65 4.64
N LYS A 98 -2.03 -27.34 3.87
CA LYS A 98 -2.24 -27.07 2.42
C LYS A 98 -3.67 -26.62 2.15
N LEU A 99 -3.88 -25.93 1.04
CA LEU A 99 -5.20 -25.63 0.51
C LEU A 99 -5.58 -26.63 -0.58
N THR A 100 -6.81 -27.08 -0.59
CA THR A 100 -7.40 -27.82 -1.69
C THR A 100 -7.51 -26.96 -2.95
N ALA A 101 -7.80 -27.55 -4.10
CA ALA A 101 -8.01 -26.83 -5.35
C ALA A 101 -9.21 -25.86 -5.26
N ALA A 102 -10.30 -26.28 -4.63
CA ALA A 102 -11.50 -25.46 -4.46
C ALA A 102 -11.22 -24.25 -3.54
N GLU A 103 -10.56 -24.45 -2.41
CA GLU A 103 -10.17 -23.36 -1.48
C GLU A 103 -9.19 -22.37 -2.15
N LYS A 104 -8.22 -22.84 -2.92
CA LYS A 104 -7.35 -21.98 -3.73
C LYS A 104 -8.15 -21.10 -4.70
N GLN A 105 -9.15 -21.68 -5.37
CA GLN A 105 -10.02 -20.93 -6.28
C GLN A 105 -10.84 -19.87 -5.51
N GLN A 106 -11.39 -20.23 -4.36
CA GLN A 106 -12.17 -19.33 -3.50
C GLN A 106 -11.30 -18.14 -3.01
N VAL A 107 -10.13 -18.42 -2.44
CA VAL A 107 -9.20 -17.38 -1.98
C VAL A 107 -8.75 -16.48 -3.15
N ASN A 108 -8.45 -17.04 -4.31
CA ASN A 108 -8.11 -16.28 -5.51
C ASN A 108 -9.25 -15.34 -5.94
N LYS A 109 -10.50 -15.80 -5.90
CA LYS A 109 -11.68 -14.98 -6.21
C LYS A 109 -11.81 -13.81 -5.23
N GLN A 110 -11.69 -14.08 -3.93
CA GLN A 110 -11.76 -13.07 -2.88
C GLN A 110 -10.63 -12.02 -3.02
N GLN A 111 -9.38 -12.46 -3.25
CA GLN A 111 -8.26 -11.56 -3.47
C GLN A 111 -8.43 -10.72 -4.75
N ASN A 112 -9.03 -11.26 -5.80
CA ASN A 112 -9.34 -10.48 -7.01
C ASN A 112 -10.40 -9.40 -6.73
N GLN A 113 -11.43 -9.73 -5.96
CA GLN A 113 -12.46 -8.77 -5.55
C GLN A 113 -11.85 -7.66 -4.67
N LEU A 114 -11.01 -8.03 -3.71
CA LEU A 114 -10.31 -7.07 -2.85
C LEU A 114 -9.39 -6.16 -3.67
N SER A 115 -8.64 -6.72 -4.64
CA SER A 115 -7.78 -5.93 -5.53
C SER A 115 -8.54 -4.89 -6.35
N LYS A 116 -9.74 -5.25 -6.85
CA LYS A 116 -10.62 -4.31 -7.54
C LYS A 116 -11.12 -3.21 -6.61
N GLN A 117 -11.49 -3.58 -5.38
CA GLN A 117 -11.95 -2.61 -4.40
C GLN A 117 -10.83 -1.64 -3.99
N ILE A 118 -9.60 -2.13 -3.73
CA ILE A 118 -8.44 -1.27 -3.47
C ILE A 118 -8.23 -0.27 -4.62
N TYR A 119 -8.36 -0.72 -5.87
CA TYR A 119 -8.25 0.17 -7.02
C TYR A 119 -9.34 1.24 -7.01
N ASN A 120 -10.60 0.84 -6.86
CA ASN A 120 -11.74 1.75 -6.88
C ASN A 120 -11.68 2.77 -5.74
N ASP A 121 -11.36 2.32 -4.51
CA ASP A 121 -11.29 3.18 -3.34
C ASP A 121 -10.12 4.19 -3.45
N LYS A 122 -9.01 3.80 -4.10
CA LYS A 122 -7.89 4.72 -4.37
C LYS A 122 -8.14 5.75 -5.47
N HIS A 123 -9.12 5.51 -6.34
CA HIS A 123 -9.40 6.35 -7.52
C HIS A 123 -10.78 7.01 -7.45
N ASN A 124 -11.44 6.98 -6.31
CA ASN A 124 -12.70 7.71 -6.11
C ASN A 124 -12.43 9.17 -5.66
N ALA A 125 -13.50 9.93 -5.46
CA ALA A 125 -13.41 11.34 -5.03
C ALA A 125 -13.08 11.51 -3.52
N ASN A 126 -13.11 10.41 -2.74
CA ASN A 126 -12.85 10.46 -1.30
C ASN A 126 -11.34 10.48 -1.04
N THR A 127 -10.88 11.56 -0.44
CA THR A 127 -9.48 11.69 -0.05
C THR A 127 -9.34 12.11 1.40
N ALA A 128 -8.32 11.61 2.07
CA ALA A 128 -7.94 12.09 3.39
C ALA A 128 -7.19 13.43 3.21
N LYS A 129 -7.81 14.52 3.68
CA LYS A 129 -7.20 15.86 3.66
C LYS A 129 -6.90 16.30 5.09
N TYR A 130 -5.70 16.77 5.30
CA TYR A 130 -5.23 17.32 6.58
C TYR A 130 -4.85 18.79 6.39
N GLY A 131 -5.12 19.60 7.42
CA GLY A 131 -4.71 21.00 7.45
C GLY A 131 -3.35 21.17 8.17
N ASN A 132 -2.85 22.40 8.19
CA ASN A 132 -1.52 22.71 8.75
C ASN A 132 -1.53 22.95 10.26
N ASN A 133 -2.66 22.74 10.96
CA ASN A 133 -2.72 22.92 12.41
C ASN A 133 -2.28 21.66 13.16
N LYS A 134 -1.94 21.81 14.45
CA LYS A 134 -1.39 20.72 15.28
C LYS A 134 -2.28 19.46 15.35
N VAL A 135 -3.62 19.62 15.31
CA VAL A 135 -4.55 18.47 15.33
C VAL A 135 -4.47 17.69 14.04
N ASP A 136 -4.43 18.37 12.90
CA ASP A 136 -4.37 17.74 11.57
C ASP A 136 -3.00 17.11 11.31
N GLN A 137 -1.91 17.79 11.65
CA GLN A 137 -0.55 17.24 11.56
C GLN A 137 -0.41 15.95 12.39
N ARG A 138 -1.02 15.91 13.58
CA ARG A 138 -1.01 14.71 14.40
C ARG A 138 -1.80 13.56 13.76
N ARG A 139 -2.95 13.85 13.11
CA ARG A 139 -3.74 12.87 12.36
C ARG A 139 -2.95 12.30 11.19
N GLU A 140 -2.30 13.15 10.41
CA GLU A 140 -1.43 12.77 9.31
C GLU A 140 -0.29 11.87 9.79
N ASN A 141 0.46 12.29 10.82
CA ASN A 141 1.52 11.48 11.42
C ASN A 141 1.04 10.12 11.95
N GLN A 142 -0.19 10.04 12.44
CA GLN A 142 -0.78 8.77 12.87
C GLN A 142 -1.05 7.85 11.68
N GLN A 143 -1.58 8.39 10.59
CA GLN A 143 -1.81 7.64 9.35
C GLN A 143 -0.50 7.14 8.73
N ASP A 144 0.54 7.97 8.70
CA ASP A 144 1.88 7.57 8.24
C ASP A 144 2.44 6.42 9.07
N ARG A 145 2.27 6.46 10.39
CA ARG A 145 2.72 5.37 11.28
C ARG A 145 1.93 4.08 11.05
N ILE A 146 0.63 4.16 10.78
CA ILE A 146 -0.19 3.01 10.40
C ILE A 146 0.29 2.46 9.05
N ALA A 147 0.42 3.30 8.02
CA ALA A 147 0.90 2.91 6.71
C ALA A 147 2.27 2.22 6.76
N GLN A 148 3.22 2.78 7.53
CA GLN A 148 4.52 2.16 7.78
C GLN A 148 4.39 0.80 8.46
N GLY A 149 3.50 0.68 9.44
CA GLY A 149 3.25 -0.58 10.14
C GLY A 149 2.67 -1.66 9.22
N VAL A 150 1.77 -1.30 8.31
CA VAL A 150 1.23 -2.19 7.27
C VAL A 150 2.33 -2.61 6.31
N LYS A 151 3.08 -1.67 5.76
CA LYS A 151 4.16 -1.90 4.79
C LYS A 151 5.29 -2.77 5.35
N SER A 152 5.65 -2.58 6.61
CA SER A 152 6.68 -3.37 7.28
C SER A 152 6.19 -4.73 7.80
N GLY A 153 4.87 -5.01 7.71
CA GLY A 153 4.26 -6.20 8.29
C GLY A 153 4.16 -6.21 9.82
N GLN A 154 4.50 -5.09 10.49
CA GLN A 154 4.35 -4.95 11.94
C GLN A 154 2.90 -4.90 12.39
N LEU A 155 2.00 -4.42 11.52
CA LEU A 155 0.56 -4.42 11.74
C LEU A 155 -0.09 -5.52 10.92
N THR A 156 -0.88 -6.36 11.57
CA THR A 156 -1.77 -7.29 10.87
C THR A 156 -2.98 -6.54 10.28
N ALA A 157 -3.62 -7.11 9.28
CA ALA A 157 -4.84 -6.55 8.68
C ALA A 157 -5.93 -6.26 9.73
N GLY A 158 -6.15 -7.18 10.68
CA GLY A 158 -7.12 -7.00 11.75
C GLY A 158 -6.75 -5.89 12.73
N GLU A 159 -5.47 -5.66 13.00
CA GLU A 159 -5.00 -4.56 13.83
C GLU A 159 -5.11 -3.23 13.11
N THR A 160 -4.74 -3.18 11.84
CA THR A 160 -4.92 -2.00 10.99
C THR A 160 -6.38 -1.60 10.92
N ALA A 161 -7.30 -2.53 10.69
CA ALA A 161 -8.73 -2.26 10.67
C ALA A 161 -9.22 -1.62 11.97
N LYS A 162 -8.74 -2.10 13.13
CA LYS A 162 -9.11 -1.53 14.45
C LYS A 162 -8.56 -0.12 14.64
N LEU A 163 -7.30 0.13 14.26
CA LEU A 163 -6.68 1.45 14.35
C LEU A 163 -7.40 2.44 13.44
N GLU A 164 -7.73 2.04 12.22
CA GLU A 164 -8.43 2.89 11.27
C GLU A 164 -9.89 3.16 11.66
N ASN A 165 -10.57 2.21 12.32
CA ASN A 165 -11.87 2.48 12.93
C ASN A 165 -11.78 3.54 14.03
N GLN A 166 -10.69 3.57 14.80
CA GLN A 166 -10.46 4.64 15.78
C GLN A 166 -10.25 5.99 15.09
N GLN A 167 -9.43 6.04 14.04
CA GLN A 167 -9.23 7.25 13.22
C GLN A 167 -10.53 7.72 12.56
N LYS A 168 -11.34 6.78 12.06
CA LYS A 168 -12.67 7.06 11.50
C LYS A 168 -13.61 7.72 12.52
N GLY A 169 -13.46 7.44 13.81
CA GLY A 169 -14.23 8.12 14.87
C GLY A 169 -13.78 9.58 15.06
N ILE A 170 -12.49 9.80 15.18
CA ILE A 170 -11.90 11.13 15.45
C ILE A 170 -12.10 12.12 14.27
N ASN A 171 -11.95 11.64 13.03
CA ASN A 171 -11.91 12.51 11.85
C ASN A 171 -13.22 13.27 11.59
N PRO A 172 -14.43 12.64 11.62
CA PRO A 172 -15.70 13.33 11.50
C PRO A 172 -15.97 14.28 12.65
N GLN A 173 -15.59 13.92 13.88
CA GLN A 173 -15.75 14.78 15.05
C GLN A 173 -15.00 16.10 14.85
N VAL A 174 -13.71 16.05 14.51
CA VAL A 174 -12.92 17.27 14.21
C VAL A 174 -13.59 18.11 13.14
N LYS A 175 -14.15 17.48 12.09
CA LYS A 175 -14.83 18.18 11.02
C LYS A 175 -16.13 18.84 11.49
N ALA A 176 -16.93 18.12 12.29
CA ALA A 176 -18.20 18.61 12.82
C ALA A 176 -18.00 19.76 13.80
N ASP A 177 -17.06 19.61 14.74
CA ASP A 177 -16.72 20.64 15.74
C ASP A 177 -16.26 21.94 15.05
N ARG A 178 -15.42 21.84 14.03
CA ARG A 178 -15.00 23.00 13.23
C ARG A 178 -16.17 23.63 12.46
N ALA A 179 -17.03 22.82 11.86
CA ALA A 179 -18.18 23.33 11.13
C ALA A 179 -19.14 24.12 12.05
N ALA A 180 -19.31 23.66 13.28
CA ALA A 180 -20.11 24.34 14.28
C ALA A 180 -19.49 25.65 14.79
N ASN A 181 -18.16 25.79 14.73
CA ASN A 181 -17.41 26.90 15.34
C ASN A 181 -16.64 27.77 14.31
N GLY A 182 -17.20 27.96 13.12
CA GLY A 182 -16.57 28.82 12.09
C GLY A 182 -15.16 28.39 11.66
N GLY A 183 -14.92 27.09 11.56
CA GLY A 183 -13.63 26.48 11.12
C GLY A 183 -12.62 26.28 12.25
N LYS A 184 -12.94 26.65 13.49
CA LYS A 184 -12.04 26.56 14.65
C LYS A 184 -12.53 25.51 15.64
N LEU A 185 -11.66 25.05 16.51
CA LEU A 185 -12.00 24.22 17.67
C LEU A 185 -11.95 25.06 18.93
N THR A 186 -12.92 24.91 19.80
CA THR A 186 -12.90 25.49 21.15
C THR A 186 -11.81 24.83 22.00
N PRO A 187 -11.39 25.45 23.14
CA PRO A 187 -10.44 24.84 24.06
C PRO A 187 -10.89 23.47 24.59
N GLY A 188 -12.18 23.30 24.88
CA GLY A 188 -12.76 22.03 25.34
C GLY A 188 -12.66 20.93 24.30
N GLU A 189 -13.09 21.20 23.06
CA GLU A 189 -13.00 20.26 21.93
C GLU A 189 -11.54 19.88 21.63
N LYS A 190 -10.62 20.84 21.64
CA LYS A 190 -9.16 20.55 21.52
C LYS A 190 -8.70 19.62 22.64
N GLY A 191 -9.14 19.83 23.87
CA GLY A 191 -8.83 18.96 24.99
C GLY A 191 -9.30 17.53 24.77
N GLN A 192 -10.57 17.35 24.33
CA GLN A 192 -11.16 16.06 24.03
C GLN A 192 -10.42 15.36 22.87
N ILE A 193 -10.27 16.04 21.75
CA ILE A 193 -9.56 15.51 20.57
C ILE A 193 -8.12 15.13 20.91
N ASN A 194 -7.42 15.92 21.73
CA ASN A 194 -6.07 15.58 22.16
C ASN A 194 -6.02 14.28 22.99
N LYS A 195 -6.99 14.05 23.87
CA LYS A 195 -7.10 12.79 24.64
C LYS A 195 -7.28 11.59 23.69
N GLU A 196 -8.17 11.72 22.72
CA GLU A 196 -8.45 10.67 21.75
C GLU A 196 -7.24 10.38 20.85
N GLN A 197 -6.55 11.43 20.37
CA GLN A 197 -5.34 11.28 19.59
C GLN A 197 -4.17 10.69 20.42
N ASN A 198 -4.08 10.99 21.70
CA ASN A 198 -3.10 10.36 22.59
C ASN A 198 -3.38 8.87 22.74
N ALA A 199 -4.65 8.49 22.95
CA ALA A 199 -5.06 7.08 22.99
C ALA A 199 -4.78 6.36 21.66
N ALA A 200 -5.09 6.99 20.52
CA ALA A 200 -4.79 6.45 19.19
C ALA A 200 -3.28 6.26 18.99
N SER A 201 -2.46 7.23 19.36
CA SER A 201 -0.98 7.14 19.26
C SER A 201 -0.42 5.99 20.10
N LYS A 202 -0.94 5.80 21.32
CA LYS A 202 -0.56 4.68 22.19
C LYS A 202 -0.98 3.34 21.59
N ASN A 203 -2.17 3.25 21.04
CA ASN A 203 -2.66 2.03 20.38
C ASN A 203 -1.81 1.67 19.15
N ILE A 204 -1.47 2.66 18.31
CA ILE A 204 -0.58 2.45 17.16
C ILE A 204 0.77 1.90 17.63
N TYR A 205 1.36 2.51 18.65
CA TYR A 205 2.63 2.04 19.20
C TYR A 205 2.53 0.59 19.69
N ASN A 206 1.56 0.30 20.55
CA ASN A 206 1.39 -1.03 21.14
C ASN A 206 1.16 -2.10 20.07
N LYS A 207 0.37 -1.80 19.02
CA LYS A 207 0.10 -2.75 17.94
C LYS A 207 1.32 -2.98 17.05
N LYS A 208 2.12 -1.96 16.80
CA LYS A 208 3.37 -2.11 16.03
C LYS A 208 4.48 -2.89 16.76
N HIS A 209 4.40 -2.97 18.10
CA HIS A 209 5.46 -3.57 18.93
C HIS A 209 5.00 -4.83 19.67
N ASN A 210 3.87 -5.42 19.30
CA ASN A 210 3.44 -6.69 19.84
C ASN A 210 4.03 -7.88 19.03
N ALA A 211 3.70 -9.10 19.45
CA ALA A 211 4.17 -10.32 18.78
C ALA A 211 3.42 -10.65 17.47
N ASN A 212 2.30 -9.95 17.18
CA ASN A 212 1.49 -10.21 15.99
C ASN A 212 2.12 -9.51 14.78
N THR A 213 2.53 -10.27 13.79
CA THR A 213 3.09 -9.75 12.54
C THR A 213 2.41 -10.41 11.34
N GLN A 214 2.36 -9.70 10.20
CA GLN A 214 1.86 -10.26 8.94
C GLN A 214 2.86 -11.25 8.32
N HIS A 215 4.15 -11.00 8.56
CA HIS A 215 5.25 -11.85 8.11
C HIS A 215 5.90 -12.50 9.32
N PRO A 216 6.19 -13.81 9.28
CA PRO A 216 7.07 -14.41 10.28
C PRO A 216 8.41 -13.65 10.23
N LYS A 217 8.88 -13.20 11.39
CA LYS A 217 10.24 -12.66 11.45
C LYS A 217 11.19 -13.75 10.95
N LYS A 218 11.91 -13.45 9.88
CA LYS A 218 13.02 -14.31 9.42
C LYS A 218 14.11 -14.33 10.47
#